data_f7a45ce2e6fd5e550ebff3bb126970b7
#
_entry.id   f7a45ce2e6fd5e550ebff3bb126970b7
#
_cell.length_a   1.000
_cell.length_b   1.000
_cell.length_c   1.000
_cell.angle_alpha   90.00
_cell.angle_beta   90.00
_cell.angle_gamma   90.00
#
_symmetry.space_group_name_H-M   'P 1'
#
loop_
_entity.id
_entity.type
_entity.pdbx_description
1 polymer ?
#
loop_
_entity_poly.entity_id
_entity_poly.type
_entity_poly.pdbx_seq_one_letter_code
_entity_poly.pdbx_strand_id
1 'polypeptide(L)'
;MRLSLLSLLMFCSASHAAVPLQEITVEQATRLIQQQQLSSVELTQYYLKQISAVDDTGPQLNAIVDINPDALQQAAAMDAERKAGKIRSALHGMPVVLKANIATADTLPTTAGALALKDFKTSTDAALVAQLRAAGAVILAKANLSEWANFRGEGSASGWSALGGQTKNPYVLTHSPCGSSSGSGVAVAADLTLLAVGTETDGSIVCPASMNAVVGIKPTRGSVPGQGIIPIADAQDIAGPMARTVADAATLLEVLQTPEAQQKTGPLQAKVWLPKKVVLVRAFDKDYPAIKLMLDKTEAALLVAGVQVQTVQSWKLADELYRDELKVLVYEFSRDLARWLRDYQAPESVNTIQKLIDFNQAKGKEALAFYGQDYLQQAAAMDLVKEQAAYQQALNHSRALAEQQLDQYLKQANADLILLPTYGPSWPIDHVKGDSFNFGTSTAAAVAGYPNLSLPGGFDSDLPLGLSLIGLPWSEQKLISAATFLEHKLQARKTPEFLSKAR
;
A
#
# COMPACT_ATOMS: atom_id res chain seq x y z
N MET A 1 5.52 63.72 -46.78
CA MET A 1 6.37 62.68 -46.17
C MET A 1 5.72 62.22 -44.87
N ARG A 2 5.07 61.05 -44.87
CA ARG A 2 4.51 60.43 -43.66
C ARG A 2 5.38 59.22 -43.38
N LEU A 3 6.13 59.22 -42.27
CA LEU A 3 6.87 58.07 -41.74
C LEU A 3 5.89 57.20 -40.97
N SER A 4 5.70 55.96 -41.42
CA SER A 4 5.02 54.92 -40.67
C SER A 4 6.03 54.22 -39.78
N LEU A 5 5.89 54.32 -38.43
CA LEU A 5 6.60 53.49 -37.47
C LEU A 5 5.95 52.08 -37.46
N LEU A 6 6.68 51.06 -37.93
CA LEU A 6 6.36 49.65 -37.71
C LEU A 6 6.91 49.28 -36.34
N SER A 7 6.02 49.03 -35.35
CA SER A 7 6.41 48.46 -34.03
C SER A 7 6.58 46.96 -34.19
N LEU A 8 7.80 46.47 -34.11
CA LEU A 8 8.16 45.02 -34.09
C LEU A 8 7.93 44.50 -32.68
N LEU A 9 6.82 43.80 -32.46
CA LEU A 9 6.58 43.04 -31.24
C LEU A 9 7.47 41.79 -31.27
N MET A 10 8.60 41.82 -30.55
CA MET A 10 9.40 40.64 -30.22
C MET A 10 8.63 39.79 -29.22
N PHE A 11 8.05 38.66 -29.68
CA PHE A 11 7.63 37.58 -28.83
C PHE A 11 8.89 36.92 -28.25
N CYS A 12 9.23 37.27 -27.02
CA CYS A 12 10.22 36.55 -26.25
C CYS A 12 9.61 35.21 -25.85
N SER A 13 9.87 34.15 -26.62
CA SER A 13 9.60 32.79 -26.21
C SER A 13 10.56 32.46 -25.07
N ALA A 14 10.11 32.64 -23.84
CA ALA A 14 10.83 32.13 -22.68
C ALA A 14 10.86 30.61 -22.82
N SER A 15 12.03 30.04 -23.16
CA SER A 15 12.26 28.61 -23.03
C SER A 15 12.18 28.28 -21.54
N HIS A 16 11.06 27.74 -21.09
CA HIS A 16 10.97 27.19 -19.75
C HIS A 16 11.93 26.00 -19.69
N ALA A 17 12.94 26.08 -18.84
CA ALA A 17 13.77 24.94 -18.51
C ALA A 17 12.84 23.83 -18.01
N ALA A 18 13.02 22.61 -18.54
CA ALA A 18 12.18 21.47 -18.13
C ALA A 18 12.28 21.29 -16.61
N VAL A 19 11.13 21.34 -15.94
CA VAL A 19 11.07 21.13 -14.48
C VAL A 19 11.41 19.66 -14.19
N PRO A 20 12.38 19.36 -13.30
CA PRO A 20 12.65 17.98 -12.94
C PRO A 20 11.45 17.40 -12.16
N LEU A 21 10.81 16.36 -12.73
CA LEU A 21 9.63 15.71 -12.14
C LEU A 21 9.99 14.43 -11.38
N GLN A 22 11.24 13.96 -11.49
CA GLN A 22 11.68 12.75 -10.80
C GLN A 22 11.49 12.87 -9.30
N GLU A 23 10.79 11.89 -8.72
CA GLU A 23 10.48 11.80 -7.29
C GLU A 23 9.79 13.06 -6.70
N ILE A 24 9.05 13.78 -7.51
CA ILE A 24 8.29 14.95 -7.07
C ILE A 24 7.30 14.59 -5.96
N THR A 25 7.09 15.47 -4.97
CA THR A 25 6.07 15.32 -3.92
C THR A 25 4.75 15.99 -4.32
N VAL A 26 3.66 15.67 -3.60
CA VAL A 26 2.35 16.34 -3.78
C VAL A 26 2.48 17.85 -3.59
N GLU A 27 3.23 18.28 -2.56
CA GLU A 27 3.46 19.70 -2.28
C GLU A 27 4.20 20.39 -3.43
N GLN A 28 5.29 19.79 -3.93
CA GLN A 28 6.07 20.32 -5.04
C GLN A 28 5.24 20.40 -6.32
N ALA A 29 4.50 19.33 -6.66
CA ALA A 29 3.61 19.30 -7.81
C ALA A 29 2.53 20.39 -7.71
N THR A 30 1.89 20.51 -6.55
CA THR A 30 0.88 21.54 -6.28
C THR A 30 1.44 22.95 -6.49
N ARG A 31 2.64 23.22 -5.95
CA ARG A 31 3.32 24.52 -6.10
C ARG A 31 3.63 24.85 -7.56
N LEU A 32 4.18 23.89 -8.32
CA LEU A 32 4.49 24.08 -9.73
C LEU A 32 3.23 24.32 -10.58
N ILE A 33 2.14 23.59 -10.26
CA ILE A 33 0.87 23.79 -10.95
C ILE A 33 0.28 25.17 -10.62
N GLN A 34 0.35 25.62 -9.37
CA GLN A 34 -0.08 26.98 -8.99
C GLN A 34 0.73 28.06 -9.69
N GLN A 35 2.02 27.83 -9.92
CA GLN A 35 2.92 28.72 -10.64
C GLN A 35 2.78 28.61 -12.18
N GLN A 36 1.86 27.77 -12.69
CA GLN A 36 1.67 27.50 -14.12
C GLN A 36 2.95 26.96 -14.82
N GLN A 37 3.80 26.28 -14.06
CA GLN A 37 5.03 25.62 -14.56
C GLN A 37 4.81 24.12 -14.83
N LEU A 38 3.66 23.58 -14.41
CA LEU A 38 3.24 22.20 -14.59
C LEU A 38 1.71 22.17 -14.73
N SER A 39 1.19 21.23 -15.47
CA SER A 39 -0.24 20.89 -15.52
C SER A 39 -0.48 19.46 -15.03
N SER A 40 -1.73 19.13 -14.67
CA SER A 40 -2.11 17.75 -14.33
C SER A 40 -1.90 16.81 -15.53
N VAL A 41 -2.11 17.31 -16.75
CA VAL A 41 -1.84 16.56 -17.99
C VAL A 41 -0.36 16.23 -18.13
N GLU A 42 0.55 17.20 -17.96
CA GLU A 42 2.00 16.98 -18.07
C GLU A 42 2.51 16.02 -17.00
N LEU A 43 2.02 16.15 -15.75
CA LEU A 43 2.35 15.23 -14.67
C LEU A 43 1.88 13.79 -14.97
N THR A 44 0.66 13.63 -15.48
CA THR A 44 0.11 12.33 -15.89
C THR A 44 0.91 11.73 -17.05
N GLN A 45 1.27 12.54 -18.06
CA GLN A 45 2.11 12.11 -19.19
C GLN A 45 3.50 11.67 -18.72
N TYR A 46 4.09 12.36 -17.74
CA TYR A 46 5.36 11.97 -17.16
C TYR A 46 5.29 10.54 -16.63
N TYR A 47 4.30 10.22 -15.76
CA TYR A 47 4.17 8.89 -15.20
C TYR A 47 3.82 7.81 -16.22
N LEU A 48 2.99 8.10 -17.23
CA LEU A 48 2.75 7.15 -18.31
C LEU A 48 4.05 6.81 -19.09
N LYS A 49 4.95 7.79 -19.30
CA LYS A 49 6.27 7.55 -19.89
C LYS A 49 7.17 6.72 -18.98
N GLN A 50 7.16 6.98 -17.66
CA GLN A 50 7.91 6.18 -16.70
C GLN A 50 7.44 4.73 -16.68
N ILE A 51 6.12 4.48 -16.68
CA ILE A 51 5.57 3.13 -16.75
C ILE A 51 6.11 2.43 -18.01
N SER A 52 5.99 3.04 -19.17
CA SER A 52 6.49 2.44 -20.42
C SER A 52 7.99 2.18 -20.41
N ALA A 53 8.80 3.09 -19.84
CA ALA A 53 10.25 2.99 -19.87
C ALA A 53 10.81 2.02 -18.83
N VAL A 54 10.20 1.90 -17.65
CA VAL A 54 10.75 1.18 -16.50
C VAL A 54 9.97 -0.10 -16.22
N ASP A 55 8.64 -0.05 -16.31
CA ASP A 55 7.79 -1.20 -15.99
C ASP A 55 7.65 -2.17 -17.16
N ASP A 56 7.44 -1.64 -18.39
CA ASP A 56 7.16 -2.46 -19.57
C ASP A 56 8.45 -2.89 -20.30
N THR A 57 9.40 -1.97 -20.55
CA THR A 57 10.53 -2.19 -21.47
C THR A 57 11.90 -2.27 -20.82
N GLY A 58 12.19 -1.44 -19.81
CA GLY A 58 13.51 -1.39 -19.14
C GLY A 58 13.72 -2.54 -18.16
N PRO A 59 13.77 -2.28 -16.85
CA PRO A 59 13.90 -3.31 -15.81
C PRO A 59 12.77 -4.34 -15.80
N GLN A 60 11.63 -4.01 -16.40
CA GLN A 60 10.42 -4.84 -16.48
C GLN A 60 9.97 -5.27 -15.08
N LEU A 61 9.55 -4.27 -14.29
CA LEU A 61 9.17 -4.47 -12.90
C LEU A 61 7.84 -5.22 -12.73
N ASN A 62 6.96 -5.18 -13.72
CA ASN A 62 5.60 -5.75 -13.70
C ASN A 62 4.78 -5.24 -12.51
N ALA A 63 4.90 -3.96 -12.18
CA ALA A 63 4.17 -3.32 -11.09
C ALA A 63 2.77 -2.87 -11.51
N ILE A 64 2.54 -2.63 -12.80
CA ILE A 64 1.27 -2.18 -13.39
C ILE A 64 0.68 -3.29 -14.24
N VAL A 65 -0.63 -3.55 -14.09
CA VAL A 65 -1.34 -4.56 -14.91
C VAL A 65 -2.28 -3.92 -15.92
N ASP A 66 -2.85 -2.76 -15.63
CA ASP A 66 -3.76 -2.05 -16.52
C ASP A 66 -3.54 -0.54 -16.41
N ILE A 67 -3.32 0.12 -17.52
CA ILE A 67 -3.25 1.58 -17.62
C ILE A 67 -4.65 2.13 -17.93
N ASN A 68 -5.06 3.19 -17.22
CA ASN A 68 -6.34 3.84 -17.47
C ASN A 68 -6.29 4.63 -18.79
N PRO A 69 -7.04 4.22 -19.83
CA PRO A 69 -7.04 4.93 -21.09
C PRO A 69 -7.61 6.36 -20.98
N ASP A 70 -8.40 6.64 -19.95
CA ASP A 70 -9.03 7.93 -19.70
C ASP A 70 -8.20 8.85 -18.77
N ALA A 71 -7.01 8.42 -18.33
CA ALA A 71 -6.19 9.17 -17.36
C ALA A 71 -5.87 10.60 -17.83
N LEU A 72 -5.48 10.76 -19.09
CA LEU A 72 -5.19 12.08 -19.67
C LEU A 72 -6.44 12.95 -19.80
N GLN A 73 -7.59 12.37 -20.12
CA GLN A 73 -8.86 13.08 -20.16
C GLN A 73 -9.27 13.55 -18.75
N GLN A 74 -9.11 12.69 -17.73
CA GLN A 74 -9.35 13.06 -16.33
C GLN A 74 -8.42 14.20 -15.90
N ALA A 75 -7.13 14.13 -16.23
CA ALA A 75 -6.17 15.18 -15.93
C ALA A 75 -6.54 16.51 -16.60
N ALA A 76 -6.93 16.49 -17.88
CA ALA A 76 -7.37 17.69 -18.60
C ALA A 76 -8.62 18.32 -17.99
N ALA A 77 -9.56 17.52 -17.50
CA ALA A 77 -10.73 18.01 -16.79
C ALA A 77 -10.34 18.73 -15.48
N MET A 78 -9.36 18.20 -14.72
CA MET A 78 -8.84 18.86 -13.51
C MET A 78 -8.14 20.19 -13.83
N ASP A 79 -7.37 20.24 -14.90
CA ASP A 79 -6.75 21.50 -15.37
C ASP A 79 -7.80 22.53 -15.78
N ALA A 80 -8.89 22.11 -16.43
CA ALA A 80 -10.00 22.99 -16.80
C ALA A 80 -10.75 23.52 -15.56
N GLU A 81 -11.04 22.66 -14.57
CA GLU A 81 -11.64 23.09 -13.32
C GLU A 81 -10.76 24.10 -12.58
N ARG A 82 -9.45 23.87 -12.52
CA ARG A 82 -8.48 24.79 -11.89
C ARG A 82 -8.47 26.14 -12.59
N LYS A 83 -8.47 26.17 -13.92
CA LYS A 83 -8.59 27.41 -14.69
C LYS A 83 -9.89 28.18 -14.39
N ALA A 84 -10.97 27.47 -14.07
CA ALA A 84 -12.23 28.04 -13.64
C ALA A 84 -12.26 28.42 -12.15
N GLY A 85 -11.12 28.33 -11.43
CA GLY A 85 -11.01 28.65 -10.00
C GLY A 85 -11.49 27.56 -9.05
N LYS A 86 -11.78 26.36 -9.57
CA LYS A 86 -12.27 25.23 -8.75
C LYS A 86 -11.12 24.28 -8.45
N ILE A 87 -10.74 24.18 -7.17
CA ILE A 87 -9.80 23.18 -6.62
C ILE A 87 -10.56 22.35 -5.60
N ARG A 88 -10.62 21.03 -5.79
CA ARG A 88 -11.43 20.15 -4.95
C ARG A 88 -10.72 19.76 -3.65
N SER A 89 -9.43 19.48 -3.70
CA SER A 89 -8.59 19.09 -2.54
C SER A 89 -7.10 19.24 -2.87
N ALA A 90 -6.23 18.84 -1.96
CA ALA A 90 -4.78 18.70 -2.20
C ALA A 90 -4.44 17.66 -3.29
N LEU A 91 -5.33 16.69 -3.55
CA LEU A 91 -5.15 15.68 -4.60
C LEU A 91 -5.73 16.09 -5.95
N HIS A 92 -6.21 17.34 -6.12
CA HIS A 92 -6.79 17.79 -7.38
C HIS A 92 -5.80 17.76 -8.53
N GLY A 93 -6.00 16.83 -9.47
CA GLY A 93 -5.13 16.59 -10.64
C GLY A 93 -3.91 15.71 -10.34
N MET A 94 -3.81 15.10 -9.16
CA MET A 94 -2.69 14.23 -8.78
C MET A 94 -2.95 12.78 -9.22
N PRO A 95 -1.98 12.12 -9.91
CA PRO A 95 -2.08 10.73 -10.33
C PRO A 95 -2.01 9.76 -9.13
N VAL A 96 -2.91 8.79 -9.12
CA VAL A 96 -3.00 7.73 -8.11
C VAL A 96 -3.14 6.37 -8.78
N VAL A 97 -2.34 5.38 -8.38
CA VAL A 97 -2.45 3.98 -8.78
C VAL A 97 -3.22 3.20 -7.73
N LEU A 98 -4.11 2.32 -8.16
CA LEU A 98 -4.94 1.49 -7.27
C LEU A 98 -4.54 0.03 -7.40
N LYS A 99 -4.41 -0.69 -6.28
CA LYS A 99 -4.25 -2.15 -6.30
C LYS A 99 -5.40 -2.81 -7.06
N ALA A 100 -5.12 -3.83 -7.89
CA ALA A 100 -6.11 -4.38 -8.82
C ALA A 100 -7.26 -5.18 -8.17
N ASN A 101 -7.33 -5.23 -6.84
CA ASN A 101 -8.50 -5.72 -6.11
C ASN A 101 -9.51 -4.61 -5.73
N ILE A 102 -9.25 -3.34 -6.07
CA ILE A 102 -10.12 -2.19 -5.76
C ILE A 102 -10.98 -1.87 -6.98
N ALA A 103 -12.30 -1.92 -6.82
CA ALA A 103 -13.28 -1.72 -7.89
C ALA A 103 -13.29 -0.27 -8.42
N THR A 104 -13.39 -0.12 -9.74
CA THR A 104 -13.54 1.15 -10.44
C THR A 104 -14.65 1.06 -11.48
N ALA A 105 -15.59 2.01 -11.47
CA ALA A 105 -16.70 2.10 -12.43
C ALA A 105 -16.25 2.81 -13.72
N ASP A 106 -15.25 2.24 -14.37
CA ASP A 106 -14.68 2.73 -15.64
C ASP A 106 -14.23 1.56 -16.52
N THR A 107 -13.29 1.80 -17.43
CA THR A 107 -12.79 0.80 -18.36
C THR A 107 -11.78 -0.17 -17.74
N LEU A 108 -11.26 0.14 -16.54
CA LEU A 108 -10.28 -0.69 -15.84
C LEU A 108 -10.93 -1.94 -15.20
N PRO A 109 -10.39 -3.14 -15.44
CA PRO A 109 -10.91 -4.34 -14.80
C PRO A 109 -10.54 -4.41 -13.30
N THR A 110 -11.33 -5.17 -12.54
CA THR A 110 -11.08 -5.47 -11.13
C THR A 110 -10.85 -6.96 -10.97
N THR A 111 -9.59 -7.37 -10.84
CA THR A 111 -9.15 -8.73 -11.14
C THR A 111 -8.60 -9.51 -9.96
N ALA A 112 -8.14 -8.85 -8.89
CA ALA A 112 -7.29 -9.47 -7.87
C ALA A 112 -6.08 -10.26 -8.45
N GLY A 113 -5.63 -9.93 -9.67
CA GLY A 113 -4.56 -10.63 -10.39
C GLY A 113 -4.97 -11.96 -11.02
N ALA A 114 -6.24 -12.34 -10.94
CA ALA A 114 -6.75 -13.63 -11.40
C ALA A 114 -7.19 -13.59 -12.88
N LEU A 115 -6.75 -14.57 -13.65
CA LEU A 115 -7.20 -14.72 -15.05
C LEU A 115 -8.71 -14.87 -15.18
N ALA A 116 -9.37 -15.45 -14.18
CA ALA A 116 -10.82 -15.62 -14.15
C ALA A 116 -11.59 -14.30 -14.21
N LEU A 117 -10.98 -13.20 -13.76
CA LEU A 117 -11.59 -11.87 -13.70
C LEU A 117 -10.90 -10.86 -14.64
N LYS A 118 -10.05 -11.29 -15.58
CA LYS A 118 -9.21 -10.43 -16.41
C LYS A 118 -9.95 -9.31 -17.16
N ASP A 119 -11.18 -9.56 -17.57
CA ASP A 119 -12.00 -8.60 -18.33
C ASP A 119 -13.17 -8.06 -17.48
N PHE A 120 -13.21 -8.39 -16.19
CA PHE A 120 -14.32 -8.04 -15.33
C PHE A 120 -14.27 -6.57 -14.88
N LYS A 121 -15.27 -5.80 -15.34
CA LYS A 121 -15.47 -4.39 -15.01
C LYS A 121 -16.66 -4.24 -14.09
N THR A 122 -16.47 -3.54 -12.99
CA THR A 122 -17.56 -3.26 -12.05
C THR A 122 -18.37 -2.04 -12.50
N SER A 123 -19.68 -2.04 -12.23
CA SER A 123 -20.58 -0.92 -12.56
C SER A 123 -20.54 0.22 -11.52
N THR A 124 -19.89 -0.03 -10.36
CA THR A 124 -19.79 0.91 -9.25
C THR A 124 -18.35 1.02 -8.77
N ASP A 125 -17.94 2.24 -8.43
CA ASP A 125 -16.67 2.48 -7.76
C ASP A 125 -16.65 1.84 -6.36
N ALA A 126 -15.49 1.41 -5.91
CA ALA A 126 -15.27 1.26 -4.47
C ALA A 126 -15.50 2.60 -3.77
N ALA A 127 -16.01 2.56 -2.53
CA ALA A 127 -16.33 3.79 -1.81
C ALA A 127 -15.11 4.74 -1.71
N LEU A 128 -13.91 4.21 -1.47
CA LEU A 128 -12.67 5.00 -1.47
C LEU A 128 -12.33 5.60 -2.85
N VAL A 129 -12.70 4.95 -3.95
CA VAL A 129 -12.47 5.49 -5.30
C VAL A 129 -13.42 6.65 -5.59
N ALA A 130 -14.67 6.55 -5.14
CA ALA A 130 -15.61 7.67 -5.20
C ALA A 130 -15.07 8.90 -4.42
N GLN A 131 -14.46 8.67 -3.24
CA GLN A 131 -13.79 9.74 -2.48
C GLN A 131 -12.60 10.35 -3.25
N LEU A 132 -11.73 9.53 -3.86
CA LEU A 132 -10.61 9.99 -4.68
C LEU A 132 -11.08 10.84 -5.86
N ARG A 133 -12.11 10.38 -6.60
CA ARG A 133 -12.69 11.13 -7.73
C ARG A 133 -13.33 12.45 -7.26
N ALA A 134 -14.04 12.41 -6.13
CA ALA A 134 -14.62 13.62 -5.53
C ALA A 134 -13.53 14.63 -5.11
N ALA A 135 -12.38 14.14 -4.64
CA ALA A 135 -11.21 14.95 -4.33
C ALA A 135 -10.44 15.46 -5.55
N GLY A 136 -10.79 14.99 -6.77
CA GLY A 136 -10.14 15.38 -8.01
C GLY A 136 -8.87 14.63 -8.35
N ALA A 137 -8.61 13.49 -7.72
CA ALA A 137 -7.49 12.62 -8.08
C ALA A 137 -7.69 12.02 -9.49
N VAL A 138 -6.59 11.81 -10.21
CA VAL A 138 -6.56 11.13 -11.50
C VAL A 138 -6.25 9.65 -11.27
N ILE A 139 -7.16 8.76 -11.60
CA ILE A 139 -6.89 7.33 -11.53
C ILE A 139 -6.01 6.95 -12.71
N LEU A 140 -4.72 6.66 -12.43
CA LEU A 140 -3.70 6.44 -13.45
C LEU A 140 -3.72 5.02 -13.99
N ALA A 141 -3.81 4.02 -13.09
CA ALA A 141 -3.61 2.61 -13.44
C ALA A 141 -4.08 1.68 -12.32
N LYS A 142 -4.11 0.37 -12.63
CA LYS A 142 -4.20 -0.72 -11.64
C LYS A 142 -2.82 -1.33 -11.41
N ALA A 143 -2.43 -1.45 -10.14
CA ALA A 143 -1.19 -2.11 -9.73
C ALA A 143 -1.36 -3.63 -9.67
N ASN A 144 -0.32 -4.36 -10.09
CA ASN A 144 -0.20 -5.79 -9.85
C ASN A 144 -0.17 -6.08 -8.34
N LEU A 145 -0.46 -7.31 -7.98
CA LEU A 145 -0.52 -7.77 -6.60
C LEU A 145 -0.19 -9.26 -6.54
N SER A 146 0.12 -9.77 -5.36
CA SER A 146 0.06 -11.22 -5.16
C SER A 146 -1.37 -11.69 -5.39
N GLU A 147 -1.57 -12.69 -6.24
CA GLU A 147 -2.89 -13.13 -6.66
C GLU A 147 -3.81 -13.44 -5.49
N TRP A 148 -5.06 -12.94 -5.54
CA TRP A 148 -6.03 -13.00 -4.42
C TRP A 148 -5.47 -12.47 -3.09
N ALA A 149 -4.59 -11.48 -3.16
CA ALA A 149 -3.92 -10.90 -1.99
C ALA A 149 -3.14 -11.93 -1.14
N ASN A 150 -2.47 -12.90 -1.77
CA ASN A 150 -1.82 -14.08 -1.18
C ASN A 150 -2.80 -15.16 -0.65
N PHE A 151 -4.10 -15.06 -0.94
CA PHE A 151 -5.09 -15.98 -0.37
C PHE A 151 -5.73 -16.93 -1.40
N ARG A 152 -5.00 -17.26 -2.51
CA ARG A 152 -5.38 -18.33 -3.44
C ARG A 152 -5.04 -19.71 -2.87
N GLY A 153 -3.82 -19.91 -2.38
CA GLY A 153 -3.33 -21.18 -1.85
C GLY A 153 -2.00 -21.03 -1.12
N GLU A 154 -1.61 -22.08 -0.41
CA GLU A 154 -0.33 -22.19 0.26
C GLU A 154 0.83 -22.14 -0.75
N GLY A 155 2.01 -21.70 -0.32
CA GLY A 155 3.17 -21.56 -1.21
C GLY A 155 3.08 -20.36 -2.17
N SER A 156 2.16 -19.43 -1.94
CA SER A 156 2.07 -18.18 -2.69
C SER A 156 3.42 -17.45 -2.72
N ALA A 157 3.81 -16.94 -3.89
CA ALA A 157 4.96 -16.07 -4.06
C ALA A 157 4.50 -14.61 -4.14
N SER A 158 4.94 -13.78 -3.18
CA SER A 158 4.56 -12.37 -3.13
C SER A 158 4.97 -11.63 -4.40
N GLY A 159 4.03 -10.86 -4.94
CA GLY A 159 4.19 -10.11 -6.18
C GLY A 159 3.87 -10.90 -7.45
N TRP A 160 3.56 -12.19 -7.36
CA TRP A 160 3.15 -12.96 -8.52
C TRP A 160 1.62 -13.02 -8.65
N SER A 161 1.15 -12.84 -9.88
CA SER A 161 -0.22 -13.14 -10.28
C SER A 161 -0.27 -13.80 -11.64
N ALA A 162 -1.27 -14.63 -11.91
CA ALA A 162 -1.44 -15.27 -13.21
C ALA A 162 -1.69 -14.25 -14.33
N LEU A 163 -2.27 -13.10 -13.99
CA LEU A 163 -2.57 -12.03 -14.95
C LEU A 163 -1.35 -11.12 -15.21
N GLY A 164 -0.65 -10.68 -14.16
CA GLY A 164 0.41 -9.67 -14.25
C GLY A 164 1.83 -10.24 -14.20
N GLY A 165 2.01 -11.56 -13.99
CA GLY A 165 3.33 -12.14 -13.77
C GLY A 165 3.96 -11.71 -12.44
N GLN A 166 5.29 -11.78 -12.35
CA GLN A 166 6.05 -11.46 -11.15
C GLN A 166 6.44 -9.99 -11.08
N THR A 167 5.93 -9.26 -10.11
CA THR A 167 6.45 -7.95 -9.73
C THR A 167 7.81 -8.11 -9.05
N LYS A 168 8.80 -7.32 -9.46
CA LYS A 168 10.18 -7.37 -8.98
C LYS A 168 10.48 -6.22 -8.02
N ASN A 169 11.37 -6.48 -7.06
CA ASN A 169 11.89 -5.44 -6.18
C ASN A 169 12.75 -4.45 -6.99
N PRO A 170 12.49 -3.13 -6.95
CA PRO A 170 13.21 -2.15 -7.77
C PRO A 170 14.65 -1.89 -7.29
N TYR A 171 15.01 -2.29 -6.08
CA TYR A 171 16.38 -2.20 -5.57
C TYR A 171 17.22 -3.37 -6.06
N VAL A 172 16.68 -4.60 -5.97
CA VAL A 172 17.35 -5.84 -6.43
C VAL A 172 16.33 -6.69 -7.18
N LEU A 173 16.42 -6.73 -8.50
CA LEU A 173 15.42 -7.32 -9.41
C LEU A 173 15.16 -8.83 -9.21
N THR A 174 16.06 -9.54 -8.55
CA THR A 174 15.92 -10.97 -8.22
C THR A 174 15.25 -11.22 -6.88
N HIS A 175 14.89 -10.15 -6.14
CA HIS A 175 14.30 -10.26 -4.80
C HIS A 175 12.81 -9.93 -4.81
N SER A 176 12.13 -10.46 -3.81
CA SER A 176 10.70 -10.23 -3.60
C SER A 176 10.41 -8.77 -3.24
N PRO A 177 9.42 -8.11 -3.84
CA PRO A 177 8.93 -6.82 -3.38
C PRO A 177 8.05 -6.93 -2.12
N CYS A 178 7.89 -8.13 -1.56
CA CYS A 178 6.80 -8.51 -0.67
C CYS A 178 5.40 -8.29 -1.28
N GLY A 179 4.37 -8.52 -0.53
CA GLY A 179 2.98 -8.40 -0.98
C GLY A 179 1.99 -8.31 0.22
N SER A 180 0.76 -8.31 -0.10
CA SER A 180 0.19 -8.47 -1.43
C SER A 180 0.07 -7.19 -2.25
N SER A 181 0.28 -5.97 -1.69
CA SER A 181 0.28 -4.71 -2.45
C SER A 181 1.63 -4.44 -3.14
N SER A 182 2.15 -5.47 -3.83
CA SER A 182 3.49 -5.48 -4.43
C SER A 182 3.66 -4.38 -5.46
N GLY A 183 2.78 -4.35 -6.46
CA GLY A 183 2.82 -3.34 -7.51
C GLY A 183 2.58 -1.93 -7.00
N SER A 184 1.73 -1.74 -5.96
CA SER A 184 1.51 -0.42 -5.34
C SER A 184 2.81 0.11 -4.72
N GLY A 185 3.53 -0.73 -3.95
CA GLY A 185 4.82 -0.37 -3.34
C GLY A 185 5.90 -0.10 -4.38
N VAL A 186 6.04 -0.99 -5.37
CA VAL A 186 7.02 -0.87 -6.45
C VAL A 186 6.77 0.34 -7.34
N ALA A 187 5.50 0.61 -7.70
CA ALA A 187 5.15 1.75 -8.54
C ALA A 187 5.55 3.08 -7.89
N VAL A 188 5.34 3.22 -6.59
CA VAL A 188 5.77 4.41 -5.82
C VAL A 188 7.29 4.47 -5.71
N ALA A 189 7.95 3.35 -5.40
CA ALA A 189 9.39 3.28 -5.21
C ALA A 189 10.17 3.63 -6.48
N ALA A 190 9.70 3.13 -7.64
CA ALA A 190 10.32 3.27 -8.95
C ALA A 190 9.85 4.52 -9.73
N ASP A 191 9.15 5.44 -9.07
CA ASP A 191 8.63 6.68 -9.66
C ASP A 191 7.70 6.47 -10.87
N LEU A 192 6.88 5.40 -10.83
CA LEU A 192 5.84 5.12 -11.83
C LEU A 192 4.52 5.85 -11.52
N THR A 193 4.40 6.38 -10.32
CA THR A 193 3.27 7.17 -9.84
C THR A 193 3.69 8.08 -8.68
N LEU A 194 2.89 9.10 -8.43
CA LEU A 194 3.06 9.95 -7.26
C LEU A 194 2.58 9.23 -5.98
N LEU A 195 1.43 8.58 -6.05
CA LEU A 195 0.70 7.97 -4.94
C LEU A 195 0.13 6.62 -5.35
N ALA A 196 0.00 5.70 -4.40
CA ALA A 196 -0.72 4.45 -4.61
C ALA A 196 -1.59 4.08 -3.41
N VAL A 197 -2.66 3.31 -3.68
CA VAL A 197 -3.49 2.69 -2.64
C VAL A 197 -3.24 1.19 -2.64
N GLY A 198 -2.86 0.67 -1.48
CA GLY A 198 -2.78 -0.75 -1.20
C GLY A 198 -3.94 -1.23 -0.33
N THR A 199 -3.99 -2.53 -0.07
CA THR A 199 -4.91 -3.14 0.91
C THR A 199 -4.14 -4.09 1.81
N GLU A 200 -4.53 -4.19 3.06
CA GLU A 200 -3.91 -5.09 4.03
C GLU A 200 -4.96 -5.85 4.82
N THR A 201 -4.74 -7.15 4.91
CA THR A 201 -5.38 -8.05 5.87
C THR A 201 -4.40 -8.30 7.01
N ASP A 202 -3.17 -8.76 6.68
CA ASP A 202 -2.01 -8.80 7.58
C ASP A 202 -0.72 -8.56 6.77
N GLY A 203 -0.04 -7.44 7.03
CA GLY A 203 1.25 -7.08 6.44
C GLY A 203 1.20 -6.55 5.01
N SER A 204 0.09 -6.65 4.31
CA SER A 204 0.02 -6.43 2.85
C SER A 204 0.18 -4.97 2.39
N ILE A 205 0.30 -3.99 3.27
CA ILE A 205 0.73 -2.61 3.01
C ILE A 205 2.13 -2.40 3.59
N VAL A 206 2.30 -2.75 4.88
CA VAL A 206 3.53 -2.41 5.60
C VAL A 206 4.73 -3.24 5.15
N CYS A 207 4.54 -4.52 4.73
CA CYS A 207 5.62 -5.33 4.20
C CYS A 207 6.13 -4.82 2.84
N PRO A 208 5.31 -4.64 1.80
CA PRO A 208 5.80 -4.04 0.56
C PRO A 208 6.31 -2.60 0.75
N ALA A 209 5.79 -1.83 1.71
CA ALA A 209 6.37 -0.52 2.05
C ALA A 209 7.80 -0.66 2.58
N SER A 210 8.03 -1.58 3.51
CA SER A 210 9.37 -1.88 4.06
C SER A 210 10.35 -2.28 2.98
N MET A 211 10.00 -3.24 2.14
CA MET A 211 10.92 -3.84 1.16
C MET A 211 11.13 -3.00 -0.09
N ASN A 212 10.35 -1.95 -0.29
CA ASN A 212 10.52 -1.03 -1.42
C ASN A 212 10.91 0.39 -0.96
N ALA A 213 11.34 0.57 0.29
CA ALA A 213 11.73 1.84 0.87
C ALA A 213 10.72 2.98 0.61
N VAL A 214 9.46 2.71 0.85
CA VAL A 214 8.36 3.68 0.79
C VAL A 214 7.62 3.74 2.12
N VAL A 215 6.81 4.77 2.29
CA VAL A 215 5.90 4.88 3.44
C VAL A 215 4.61 4.14 3.11
N GLY A 216 4.18 3.26 4.01
CA GLY A 216 2.88 2.60 3.94
C GLY A 216 2.13 2.77 5.26
N ILE A 217 0.86 3.14 5.18
CA ILE A 217 0.04 3.29 6.38
C ILE A 217 -1.12 2.30 6.31
N LYS A 218 -1.12 1.31 7.22
CA LYS A 218 -2.31 0.56 7.57
C LYS A 218 -3.04 1.36 8.67
N PRO A 219 -4.12 2.06 8.35
CA PRO A 219 -4.79 2.86 9.36
C PRO A 219 -5.62 1.98 10.32
N THR A 220 -6.25 2.59 11.30
CA THR A 220 -7.19 1.93 12.21
C THR A 220 -8.31 1.27 11.40
N ARG A 221 -8.61 0.00 11.71
CA ARG A 221 -9.68 -0.72 11.03
C ARG A 221 -11.00 0.07 11.09
N GLY A 222 -11.67 0.18 9.93
CA GLY A 222 -12.90 0.95 9.77
C GLY A 222 -12.69 2.45 9.54
N SER A 223 -11.44 2.94 9.48
CA SER A 223 -11.17 4.35 9.15
C SER A 223 -11.31 4.66 7.66
N VAL A 224 -11.05 3.68 6.80
CA VAL A 224 -11.23 3.73 5.34
C VAL A 224 -12.32 2.74 4.95
N PRO A 225 -13.29 3.10 4.08
CA PRO A 225 -14.37 2.19 3.72
C PRO A 225 -13.86 1.02 2.88
N GLY A 226 -14.27 -0.20 3.25
CA GLY A 226 -13.89 -1.44 2.55
C GLY A 226 -14.81 -1.82 1.39
N GLN A 227 -15.97 -1.15 1.24
CA GLN A 227 -16.92 -1.46 0.18
C GLN A 227 -16.29 -1.32 -1.21
N GLY A 228 -16.39 -2.37 -2.02
CA GLY A 228 -15.86 -2.41 -3.39
C GLY A 228 -14.45 -2.97 -3.50
N ILE A 229 -13.84 -3.39 -2.41
CA ILE A 229 -12.57 -4.12 -2.43
C ILE A 229 -12.88 -5.62 -2.47
N ILE A 230 -12.21 -6.37 -3.35
CA ILE A 230 -12.27 -7.85 -3.31
C ILE A 230 -11.68 -8.29 -1.97
N PRO A 231 -12.45 -8.96 -1.09
CA PRO A 231 -12.06 -9.18 0.30
C PRO A 231 -11.20 -10.43 0.49
N ILE A 232 -10.50 -10.48 1.63
CA ILE A 232 -10.13 -11.71 2.32
C ILE A 232 -11.03 -11.86 3.55
N ALA A 233 -10.96 -10.91 4.48
CA ALA A 233 -11.67 -10.99 5.75
C ALA A 233 -12.08 -9.61 6.27
N ASP A 234 -13.38 -9.39 6.43
CA ASP A 234 -13.92 -8.12 6.95
C ASP A 234 -13.39 -7.78 8.35
N ALA A 235 -13.00 -8.80 9.14
CA ALA A 235 -12.42 -8.61 10.47
C ALA A 235 -11.09 -7.83 10.46
N GLN A 236 -10.31 -7.88 9.37
CA GLN A 236 -8.96 -7.30 9.30
C GLN A 236 -8.77 -6.37 8.09
N ASP A 237 -9.45 -6.60 6.98
CA ASP A 237 -9.24 -5.87 5.72
C ASP A 237 -9.36 -4.36 5.88
N ILE A 238 -8.35 -3.66 5.36
CA ILE A 238 -8.32 -2.20 5.30
C ILE A 238 -7.51 -1.74 4.09
N ALA A 239 -7.93 -0.67 3.42
CA ALA A 239 -7.10 0.03 2.43
C ALA A 239 -6.27 1.13 3.10
N GLY A 240 -5.13 1.45 2.48
CA GLY A 240 -4.29 2.52 2.97
C GLY A 240 -3.32 3.05 1.92
N PRO A 241 -2.75 4.24 2.18
CA PRO A 241 -1.84 4.92 1.27
C PRO A 241 -0.45 4.30 1.26
N MET A 242 0.19 4.39 0.09
CA MET A 242 1.62 4.17 -0.11
C MET A 242 2.20 5.36 -0.87
N ALA A 243 3.29 5.93 -0.36
CA ALA A 243 3.92 7.13 -0.92
C ALA A 243 5.43 7.14 -0.62
N ARG A 244 6.19 8.03 -1.29
CA ARG A 244 7.62 8.20 -1.02
C ARG A 244 7.91 8.93 0.28
N THR A 245 6.99 9.79 0.73
CA THR A 245 7.12 10.59 1.95
C THR A 245 5.95 10.39 2.90
N VAL A 246 6.20 10.62 4.18
CA VAL A 246 5.14 10.57 5.21
C VAL A 246 4.06 11.63 4.95
N ALA A 247 4.45 12.81 4.48
CA ALA A 247 3.53 13.90 4.16
C ALA A 247 2.57 13.53 3.01
N ASP A 248 3.08 12.92 1.95
CA ASP A 248 2.27 12.50 0.81
C ASP A 248 1.33 11.34 1.20
N ALA A 249 1.80 10.38 2.01
CA ALA A 249 0.97 9.30 2.54
C ALA A 249 -0.15 9.84 3.44
N ALA A 250 0.13 10.83 4.28
CA ALA A 250 -0.85 11.50 5.11
C ALA A 250 -1.91 12.25 4.28
N THR A 251 -1.47 12.98 3.24
CA THR A 251 -2.37 13.69 2.32
C THR A 251 -3.35 12.72 1.63
N LEU A 252 -2.84 11.55 1.20
CA LEU A 252 -3.70 10.53 0.60
C LEU A 252 -4.65 9.93 1.65
N LEU A 253 -4.17 9.62 2.86
CA LEU A 253 -5.01 9.06 3.92
C LEU A 253 -6.16 9.98 4.31
N GLU A 254 -5.95 11.30 4.40
CA GLU A 254 -7.02 12.26 4.69
C GLU A 254 -8.20 12.15 3.71
N VAL A 255 -7.91 11.92 2.42
CA VAL A 255 -8.95 11.73 1.41
C VAL A 255 -9.62 10.36 1.48
N LEU A 256 -8.87 9.33 1.89
CA LEU A 256 -9.38 7.95 1.99
C LEU A 256 -10.26 7.72 3.22
N GLN A 257 -10.10 8.51 4.30
CA GLN A 257 -10.85 8.34 5.53
C GLN A 257 -12.33 8.67 5.39
N THR A 258 -13.17 7.95 6.17
CA THR A 258 -14.56 8.34 6.34
C THR A 258 -14.66 9.64 7.16
N PRO A 259 -15.76 10.42 7.05
CA PRO A 259 -15.97 11.61 7.87
C PRO A 259 -15.89 11.33 9.39
N GLU A 260 -16.38 10.18 9.83
CA GLU A 260 -16.29 9.74 11.23
C GLU A 260 -14.86 9.47 11.67
N ALA A 261 -14.06 8.88 10.79
CA ALA A 261 -12.63 8.64 11.04
C ALA A 261 -11.87 9.97 11.14
N GLN A 262 -12.12 10.91 10.22
CA GLN A 262 -11.52 12.25 10.25
C GLN A 262 -11.83 13.00 11.55
N GLN A 263 -13.06 12.86 12.08
CA GLN A 263 -13.42 13.45 13.39
C GLN A 263 -12.63 12.84 14.55
N LYS A 264 -12.37 11.52 14.51
CA LYS A 264 -11.63 10.80 15.57
C LYS A 264 -10.13 11.05 15.51
N THR A 265 -9.54 11.07 14.33
CA THR A 265 -8.09 11.24 14.14
C THR A 265 -7.68 12.71 14.19
N GLY A 266 -8.58 13.63 13.83
CA GLY A 266 -8.27 15.04 13.59
C GLY A 266 -7.44 15.24 12.31
N PRO A 267 -7.00 16.46 12.01
CA PRO A 267 -6.16 16.75 10.84
C PRO A 267 -4.83 16.03 10.93
N LEU A 268 -4.52 15.20 9.93
CA LEU A 268 -3.35 14.29 9.98
C LEU A 268 -2.01 15.04 9.91
N GLN A 269 -1.98 16.20 9.26
CA GLN A 269 -0.75 17.01 9.10
C GLN A 269 -0.70 18.22 10.06
N ALA A 270 -1.58 18.26 11.06
CA ALA A 270 -1.57 19.35 12.03
C ALA A 270 -0.50 19.13 13.10
N LYS A 271 0.26 20.19 13.41
CA LYS A 271 1.25 20.33 14.50
C LYS A 271 2.25 19.17 14.68
N VAL A 272 3.53 19.50 14.73
CA VAL A 272 4.59 18.60 15.17
C VAL A 272 4.31 18.14 16.60
N TRP A 273 4.03 16.85 16.76
CA TRP A 273 3.91 16.17 18.04
C TRP A 273 4.99 15.13 18.17
N LEU A 274 5.62 15.06 19.31
CA LEU A 274 6.58 13.99 19.63
C LEU A 274 6.05 13.16 20.79
N PRO A 275 6.25 11.83 20.76
CA PRO A 275 5.90 10.97 21.87
C PRO A 275 6.68 11.38 23.12
N LYS A 276 6.07 11.25 24.29
CA LYS A 276 6.79 11.39 25.55
C LYS A 276 7.60 10.14 25.87
N LYS A 277 7.03 8.98 25.56
CA LYS A 277 7.65 7.68 25.76
C LYS A 277 7.31 6.72 24.62
N VAL A 278 8.30 5.96 24.20
CA VAL A 278 8.14 4.87 23.23
C VAL A 278 8.70 3.56 23.80
N VAL A 279 8.13 2.46 23.32
CA VAL A 279 8.76 1.14 23.46
C VAL A 279 9.47 0.82 22.15
N LEU A 280 10.78 0.55 22.23
CA LEU A 280 11.61 0.13 21.10
C LEU A 280 11.91 -1.36 21.21
N VAL A 281 11.39 -2.14 20.25
CA VAL A 281 11.58 -3.60 20.21
C VAL A 281 12.88 -3.93 19.52
N ARG A 282 13.80 -4.57 20.23
CA ARG A 282 15.13 -4.96 19.77
C ARG A 282 15.32 -6.49 19.70
N ALA A 283 14.22 -7.21 19.50
CA ALA A 283 14.20 -8.69 19.50
C ALA A 283 15.06 -9.32 18.39
N PHE A 284 15.36 -8.57 17.32
CA PHE A 284 16.02 -9.06 16.11
C PHE A 284 17.49 -8.63 15.97
N ASP A 285 18.03 -7.87 16.94
CA ASP A 285 19.35 -7.26 16.89
C ASP A 285 20.51 -8.26 16.72
N LYS A 286 20.37 -9.45 17.32
CA LYS A 286 21.43 -10.46 17.29
C LYS A 286 21.61 -11.09 15.90
N ASP A 287 20.50 -11.27 15.20
CA ASP A 287 20.48 -12.01 13.94
C ASP A 287 20.65 -11.08 12.72
N TYR A 288 20.35 -9.77 12.90
CA TYR A 288 20.34 -8.78 11.83
C TYR A 288 21.12 -7.50 12.21
N PRO A 289 22.45 -7.43 11.96
CA PRO A 289 23.27 -6.26 12.32
C PRO A 289 22.81 -4.94 11.67
N ALA A 290 22.27 -5.00 10.47
CA ALA A 290 21.74 -3.82 9.76
C ALA A 290 20.46 -3.28 10.46
N ILE A 291 19.61 -4.17 10.96
CA ILE A 291 18.43 -3.80 11.77
C ILE A 291 18.89 -3.19 13.10
N LYS A 292 19.90 -3.79 13.75
CA LYS A 292 20.48 -3.19 14.95
C LYS A 292 20.96 -1.76 14.71
N LEU A 293 21.69 -1.51 13.62
CA LEU A 293 22.17 -0.18 13.26
C LEU A 293 21.01 0.81 13.01
N MET A 294 19.94 0.36 12.33
CA MET A 294 18.71 1.14 12.12
C MET A 294 18.08 1.54 13.45
N LEU A 295 17.94 0.60 14.39
CA LEU A 295 17.35 0.85 15.71
C LEU A 295 18.25 1.72 16.58
N ASP A 296 19.59 1.57 16.52
CA ASP A 296 20.54 2.43 17.23
C ASP A 296 20.40 3.90 16.78
N LYS A 297 20.29 4.15 15.47
CA LYS A 297 20.04 5.50 14.92
C LYS A 297 18.70 6.06 15.35
N THR A 298 17.66 5.23 15.33
CA THR A 298 16.30 5.61 15.75
C THR A 298 16.29 5.98 17.24
N GLU A 299 16.88 5.18 18.09
CA GLU A 299 16.99 5.42 19.53
C GLU A 299 17.74 6.71 19.83
N ALA A 300 18.90 6.90 19.19
CA ALA A 300 19.70 8.11 19.35
C ALA A 300 18.92 9.38 18.93
N ALA A 301 18.20 9.35 17.82
CA ALA A 301 17.37 10.47 17.35
C ALA A 301 16.26 10.82 18.35
N LEU A 302 15.59 9.82 18.93
CA LEU A 302 14.53 10.01 19.91
C LEU A 302 15.07 10.55 21.24
N LEU A 303 16.18 10.01 21.75
CA LEU A 303 16.81 10.48 22.99
C LEU A 303 17.28 11.92 22.89
N VAL A 304 17.89 12.32 21.76
CA VAL A 304 18.29 13.71 21.50
C VAL A 304 17.08 14.65 21.47
N ALA A 305 15.92 14.17 21.03
CA ALA A 305 14.67 14.92 21.04
C ALA A 305 13.95 14.95 22.41
N GLY A 306 14.54 14.32 23.44
CA GLY A 306 13.98 14.27 24.79
C GLY A 306 12.88 13.22 24.99
N VAL A 307 12.74 12.28 24.05
CA VAL A 307 11.79 11.16 24.16
C VAL A 307 12.35 10.08 25.08
N GLN A 308 11.55 9.56 26.00
CA GLN A 308 11.92 8.40 26.80
C GLN A 308 11.85 7.13 25.95
N VAL A 309 12.92 6.36 25.87
CA VAL A 309 12.97 5.11 25.13
C VAL A 309 13.09 3.95 26.09
N GLN A 310 12.09 3.07 26.12
CA GLN A 310 12.13 1.79 26.83
C GLN A 310 12.41 0.68 25.83
N THR A 311 13.56 0.03 25.93
CA THR A 311 13.90 -1.11 25.06
C THR A 311 13.35 -2.41 25.59
N VAL A 312 12.93 -3.29 24.67
CA VAL A 312 12.51 -4.68 24.98
C VAL A 312 13.19 -5.64 24.01
N GLN A 313 13.57 -6.82 24.51
CA GLN A 313 14.34 -7.82 23.75
C GLN A 313 13.50 -8.98 23.24
N SER A 314 12.18 -8.88 23.31
CA SER A 314 11.26 -9.94 22.90
C SER A 314 10.08 -9.36 22.15
N TRP A 315 9.74 -10.00 21.04
CA TRP A 315 8.50 -9.83 20.30
C TRP A 315 8.04 -11.21 19.86
N LYS A 316 7.20 -11.83 20.68
CA LYS A 316 6.70 -13.18 20.40
C LYS A 316 5.19 -13.19 20.58
N LEU A 317 4.49 -13.54 19.51
CA LEU A 317 3.07 -13.81 19.53
C LEU A 317 2.81 -15.28 19.88
N ALA A 318 1.67 -15.56 20.49
CA ALA A 318 1.24 -16.91 20.77
C ALA A 318 0.92 -17.66 19.47
N ASP A 319 1.31 -18.93 19.38
CA ASP A 319 1.01 -19.76 18.19
C ASP A 319 -0.50 -19.91 17.96
N GLU A 320 -1.29 -19.84 19.04
CA GLU A 320 -2.74 -19.82 19.00
C GLU A 320 -3.30 -18.64 18.22
N LEU A 321 -2.65 -17.49 18.25
CA LEU A 321 -3.08 -16.30 17.50
C LEU A 321 -3.09 -16.60 16.01
N TYR A 322 -2.00 -17.11 15.45
CA TYR A 322 -1.89 -17.44 14.02
C TYR A 322 -2.88 -18.52 13.58
N ARG A 323 -3.06 -19.55 14.42
CA ARG A 323 -4.02 -20.63 14.13
C ARG A 323 -5.45 -20.11 14.09
N ASP A 324 -5.82 -19.26 15.05
CA ASP A 324 -7.18 -18.74 15.14
C ASP A 324 -7.42 -17.64 14.09
N GLU A 325 -6.41 -16.82 13.78
CA GLU A 325 -6.44 -15.90 12.64
C GLU A 325 -6.74 -16.64 11.34
N LEU A 326 -5.98 -17.70 11.01
CA LEU A 326 -6.23 -18.46 9.76
C LEU A 326 -7.66 -18.99 9.68
N LYS A 327 -8.24 -19.46 10.78
CA LYS A 327 -9.67 -19.88 10.82
C LYS A 327 -10.61 -18.72 10.49
N VAL A 328 -10.35 -17.54 11.05
CA VAL A 328 -11.11 -16.33 10.77
C VAL A 328 -11.02 -15.99 9.29
N LEU A 329 -9.80 -15.96 8.75
CA LEU A 329 -9.55 -15.60 7.36
C LEU A 329 -10.26 -16.57 6.39
N VAL A 330 -10.16 -17.89 6.58
CA VAL A 330 -10.80 -18.87 5.68
C VAL A 330 -12.32 -18.79 5.78
N TYR A 331 -12.88 -18.66 6.98
CA TYR A 331 -14.32 -18.52 7.18
C TYR A 331 -14.86 -17.26 6.50
N GLU A 332 -14.23 -16.12 6.76
CA GLU A 332 -14.66 -14.84 6.19
C GLU A 332 -14.42 -14.78 4.68
N PHE A 333 -13.33 -15.35 4.18
CA PHE A 333 -13.09 -15.44 2.73
C PHE A 333 -14.20 -16.19 2.02
N SER A 334 -14.68 -17.32 2.59
CA SER A 334 -15.83 -18.04 2.06
C SER A 334 -17.09 -17.16 2.01
N ARG A 335 -17.38 -16.48 3.11
CA ARG A 335 -18.58 -15.63 3.25
C ARG A 335 -18.51 -14.39 2.38
N ASP A 336 -17.40 -13.67 2.46
CA ASP A 336 -17.26 -12.31 1.94
C ASP A 336 -16.93 -12.29 0.45
N LEU A 337 -16.09 -13.22 -0.05
CA LEU A 337 -15.87 -13.38 -1.48
C LEU A 337 -17.15 -13.80 -2.22
N ALA A 338 -17.90 -14.75 -1.68
CA ALA A 338 -19.18 -15.14 -2.27
C ALA A 338 -20.18 -13.97 -2.32
N ARG A 339 -20.21 -13.15 -1.26
CA ARG A 339 -21.00 -11.92 -1.21
C ARG A 339 -20.53 -10.93 -2.26
N TRP A 340 -19.23 -10.65 -2.35
CA TRP A 340 -18.66 -9.70 -3.29
C TRP A 340 -18.93 -10.08 -4.75
N LEU A 341 -18.70 -11.35 -5.12
CA LEU A 341 -18.97 -11.87 -6.48
C LEU A 341 -20.44 -11.65 -6.89
N ARG A 342 -21.38 -11.86 -5.97
CA ARG A 342 -22.81 -11.63 -6.21
C ARG A 342 -23.13 -10.13 -6.31
N ASP A 343 -22.69 -9.34 -5.33
CA ASP A 343 -23.08 -7.93 -5.18
C ASP A 343 -22.49 -7.06 -6.31
N TYR A 344 -21.31 -7.43 -6.83
CA TYR A 344 -20.67 -6.79 -7.98
C TYR A 344 -21.01 -7.49 -9.31
N GLN A 345 -21.92 -8.46 -9.32
CA GLN A 345 -22.44 -9.14 -10.51
C GLN A 345 -21.31 -9.76 -11.36
N ALA A 346 -20.41 -10.52 -10.73
CA ALA A 346 -19.37 -11.25 -11.45
C ALA A 346 -20.00 -12.13 -12.56
N PRO A 347 -19.30 -12.32 -13.69
CA PRO A 347 -19.80 -13.12 -14.82
C PRO A 347 -20.27 -14.51 -14.37
N GLU A 348 -21.37 -15.02 -14.94
CA GLU A 348 -21.96 -16.29 -14.56
C GLU A 348 -20.96 -17.45 -14.57
N SER A 349 -19.98 -17.42 -15.44
CA SER A 349 -18.91 -18.42 -15.54
C SER A 349 -17.98 -18.47 -14.33
N VAL A 350 -17.94 -17.41 -13.49
CA VAL A 350 -16.98 -17.24 -12.37
C VAL A 350 -17.62 -16.59 -11.12
N ASN A 351 -18.96 -16.59 -11.00
CA ASN A 351 -19.68 -15.89 -9.94
C ASN A 351 -19.83 -16.68 -8.62
N THR A 352 -19.14 -17.81 -8.50
CA THR A 352 -19.01 -18.57 -7.25
C THR A 352 -17.58 -19.03 -7.05
N ILE A 353 -17.17 -19.28 -5.81
CA ILE A 353 -15.82 -19.77 -5.48
C ILE A 353 -15.54 -21.10 -6.21
N GLN A 354 -16.54 -22.02 -6.28
CA GLN A 354 -16.37 -23.28 -7.01
C GLN A 354 -16.09 -23.04 -8.51
N LYS A 355 -16.82 -22.12 -9.15
CA LYS A 355 -16.59 -21.79 -10.57
C LYS A 355 -15.22 -21.14 -10.82
N LEU A 356 -14.69 -20.37 -9.86
CA LEU A 356 -13.30 -19.87 -9.91
C LEU A 356 -12.30 -21.02 -9.87
N ILE A 357 -12.52 -22.00 -8.99
CA ILE A 357 -11.70 -23.21 -8.89
C ILE A 357 -11.72 -23.99 -10.21
N ASP A 358 -12.93 -24.24 -10.75
CA ASP A 358 -13.13 -24.98 -12.00
C ASP A 358 -12.47 -24.27 -13.19
N PHE A 359 -12.58 -22.94 -13.26
CA PHE A 359 -11.91 -22.11 -14.26
C PHE A 359 -10.38 -22.28 -14.19
N ASN A 360 -9.80 -22.18 -13.00
CA ASN A 360 -8.36 -22.32 -12.80
C ASN A 360 -7.88 -23.73 -13.19
N GLN A 361 -8.64 -24.76 -12.84
CA GLN A 361 -8.34 -26.16 -13.26
C GLN A 361 -8.39 -26.33 -14.77
N ALA A 362 -9.41 -25.78 -15.43
CA ALA A 362 -9.54 -25.81 -16.89
C ALA A 362 -8.41 -25.08 -17.60
N LYS A 363 -7.90 -23.98 -17.02
CA LYS A 363 -6.74 -23.23 -17.52
C LYS A 363 -5.40 -23.91 -17.22
N GLY A 364 -5.37 -24.81 -16.24
CA GLY A 364 -4.18 -25.57 -15.87
C GLY A 364 -2.98 -24.65 -15.58
N LYS A 365 -1.85 -24.87 -16.26
CA LYS A 365 -0.61 -24.11 -16.01
C LYS A 365 -0.72 -22.60 -16.28
N GLU A 366 -1.68 -22.13 -17.06
CA GLU A 366 -1.88 -20.72 -17.31
C GLU A 366 -2.32 -20.00 -16.01
N ALA A 367 -3.21 -20.62 -15.24
CA ALA A 367 -3.70 -20.08 -13.96
C ALA A 367 -2.93 -20.62 -12.75
N LEU A 368 -2.46 -21.87 -12.80
CA LEU A 368 -1.85 -22.59 -11.67
C LEU A 368 -0.36 -22.90 -11.94
N ALA A 369 0.41 -21.90 -12.38
CA ALA A 369 1.79 -22.09 -12.84
C ALA A 369 2.72 -22.61 -11.74
N PHE A 370 2.63 -22.10 -10.53
CA PHE A 370 3.63 -22.30 -9.48
C PHE A 370 3.09 -22.93 -8.21
N TYR A 371 1.85 -22.61 -7.78
CA TYR A 371 1.25 -23.11 -6.56
C TYR A 371 -0.25 -23.38 -6.73
N GLY A 372 -0.84 -24.10 -5.78
CA GLY A 372 -2.24 -24.54 -5.79
C GLY A 372 -3.27 -23.44 -5.51
N GLN A 373 -4.46 -23.89 -5.14
CA GLN A 373 -5.60 -23.02 -4.80
C GLN A 373 -6.30 -23.51 -3.53
N ASP A 374 -5.49 -23.89 -2.56
CA ASP A 374 -5.95 -24.59 -1.34
C ASP A 374 -6.90 -23.73 -0.52
N TYR A 375 -6.66 -22.42 -0.44
CA TYR A 375 -7.54 -21.51 0.31
C TYR A 375 -8.88 -21.29 -0.41
N LEU A 376 -8.90 -21.22 -1.75
CA LEU A 376 -10.17 -21.23 -2.49
C LEU A 376 -10.93 -22.54 -2.27
N GLN A 377 -10.23 -23.69 -2.25
CA GLN A 377 -10.85 -25.00 -2.01
C GLN A 377 -11.40 -25.11 -0.58
N GLN A 378 -10.65 -24.67 0.42
CA GLN A 378 -11.09 -24.60 1.80
C GLN A 378 -12.32 -23.67 1.94
N ALA A 379 -12.32 -22.51 1.29
CA ALA A 379 -13.43 -21.58 1.29
C ALA A 379 -14.69 -22.17 0.60
N ALA A 380 -14.52 -22.87 -0.53
CA ALA A 380 -15.65 -23.52 -1.22
C ALA A 380 -16.27 -24.67 -0.41
N ALA A 381 -15.46 -25.37 0.38
CA ALA A 381 -15.91 -26.48 1.24
C ALA A 381 -16.45 -26.02 2.60
N MET A 382 -16.37 -24.73 2.93
CA MET A 382 -16.77 -24.19 4.24
C MET A 382 -18.27 -24.26 4.47
N ASP A 383 -18.69 -24.95 5.54
CA ASP A 383 -20.05 -24.91 6.04
C ASP A 383 -20.19 -23.75 7.04
N LEU A 384 -20.60 -22.59 6.54
CA LEU A 384 -20.70 -21.37 7.34
C LEU A 384 -21.67 -21.49 8.55
N VAL A 385 -22.67 -22.36 8.48
CA VAL A 385 -23.61 -22.58 9.60
C VAL A 385 -22.98 -23.43 10.68
N LYS A 386 -22.37 -24.54 10.29
CA LYS A 386 -21.74 -25.49 11.22
C LYS A 386 -20.52 -24.86 11.91
N GLU A 387 -19.71 -24.11 11.17
CA GLU A 387 -18.44 -23.54 11.67
C GLU A 387 -18.60 -22.17 12.37
N GLN A 388 -19.83 -21.60 12.40
CA GLN A 388 -20.07 -20.25 12.96
C GLN A 388 -19.59 -20.09 14.40
N ALA A 389 -19.85 -21.08 15.27
CA ALA A 389 -19.44 -20.99 16.68
C ALA A 389 -17.92 -21.06 16.84
N ALA A 390 -17.24 -21.93 16.08
CA ALA A 390 -15.79 -22.04 16.09
C ALA A 390 -15.12 -20.79 15.51
N TYR A 391 -15.67 -20.20 14.46
CA TYR A 391 -15.24 -18.91 13.91
C TYR A 391 -15.37 -17.79 14.96
N GLN A 392 -16.51 -17.65 15.61
CA GLN A 392 -16.70 -16.58 16.60
C GLN A 392 -15.75 -16.72 17.80
N GLN A 393 -15.48 -17.94 18.24
CA GLN A 393 -14.49 -18.23 19.28
C GLN A 393 -13.09 -17.82 18.81
N ALA A 394 -12.68 -18.21 17.60
CA ALA A 394 -11.37 -17.88 17.02
C ALA A 394 -11.20 -16.36 16.86
N LEU A 395 -12.21 -15.66 16.34
CA LEU A 395 -12.21 -14.20 16.18
C LEU A 395 -12.02 -13.47 17.52
N ASN A 396 -12.76 -13.85 18.55
CA ASN A 396 -12.64 -13.21 19.86
C ASN A 396 -11.31 -13.54 20.52
N HIS A 397 -10.82 -14.77 20.41
CA HIS A 397 -9.58 -15.21 21.05
C HIS A 397 -8.34 -14.60 20.37
N SER A 398 -8.25 -14.65 19.03
CA SER A 398 -7.13 -14.04 18.31
C SER A 398 -7.03 -12.54 18.58
N ARG A 399 -8.19 -11.84 18.54
CA ARG A 399 -8.23 -10.39 18.85
C ARG A 399 -7.77 -10.11 20.29
N ALA A 400 -8.24 -10.88 21.28
CA ALA A 400 -7.83 -10.68 22.65
C ALA A 400 -6.32 -10.90 22.86
N LEU A 401 -5.73 -11.91 22.20
CA LEU A 401 -4.28 -12.15 22.24
C LEU A 401 -3.50 -11.02 21.59
N ALA A 402 -3.94 -10.51 20.44
CA ALA A 402 -3.31 -9.41 19.74
C ALA A 402 -3.39 -8.10 20.55
N GLU A 403 -4.55 -7.76 21.08
CA GLU A 403 -4.75 -6.60 21.95
C GLU A 403 -3.89 -6.71 23.20
N GLN A 404 -3.83 -7.86 23.87
CA GLN A 404 -2.99 -8.10 25.03
C GLN A 404 -1.52 -7.84 24.73
N GLN A 405 -1.02 -8.33 23.58
CA GLN A 405 0.36 -8.11 23.15
C GLN A 405 0.69 -6.62 22.96
N LEU A 406 -0.21 -5.85 22.37
CA LEU A 406 0.00 -4.42 22.13
C LEU A 406 -0.17 -3.60 23.41
N ASP A 407 -1.18 -3.92 24.20
CA ASP A 407 -1.56 -3.17 25.38
C ASP A 407 -0.53 -3.27 26.51
N GLN A 408 0.24 -4.37 26.58
CA GLN A 408 1.35 -4.45 27.53
C GLN A 408 2.41 -3.36 27.30
N TYR A 409 2.59 -2.91 26.07
CA TYR A 409 3.53 -1.85 25.72
C TYR A 409 2.88 -0.46 25.72
N LEU A 410 1.67 -0.34 25.17
CA LEU A 410 0.99 0.95 25.04
C LEU A 410 0.35 1.40 26.36
N LYS A 411 -0.43 0.51 27.02
CA LYS A 411 -1.17 0.88 28.24
C LYS A 411 -0.38 0.58 29.51
N GLN A 412 0.14 -0.63 29.68
CA GLN A 412 0.83 -1.02 30.94
C GLN A 412 2.19 -0.34 31.06
N ALA A 413 2.97 -0.24 29.98
CA ALA A 413 4.23 0.50 29.98
C ALA A 413 4.02 2.04 29.87
N ASN A 414 2.79 2.50 29.68
CA ASN A 414 2.43 3.91 29.48
C ASN A 414 3.27 4.56 28.35
N ALA A 415 3.39 3.87 27.22
CA ALA A 415 4.06 4.40 26.04
C ALA A 415 3.05 4.94 25.03
N ASP A 416 3.46 5.95 24.30
CA ASP A 416 2.64 6.55 23.23
C ASP A 416 2.64 5.68 21.97
N LEU A 417 3.79 5.08 21.66
CA LEU A 417 4.03 4.27 20.45
C LEU A 417 4.94 3.08 20.74
N ILE A 418 4.77 2.02 19.94
CA ILE A 418 5.71 0.92 19.79
C ILE A 418 6.47 1.14 18.49
N LEU A 419 7.81 1.04 18.54
CA LEU A 419 8.69 1.09 17.39
C LEU A 419 9.41 -0.26 17.25
N LEU A 420 9.43 -0.79 16.02
CA LEU A 420 10.04 -2.08 15.74
C LEU A 420 10.39 -2.20 14.25
N PRO A 421 11.32 -3.10 13.85
CA PRO A 421 11.53 -3.37 12.44
C PRO A 421 10.25 -3.97 11.85
N THR A 422 9.87 -3.53 10.65
CA THR A 422 8.62 -3.96 10.01
C THR A 422 8.70 -5.42 9.59
N TYR A 423 9.76 -5.78 8.87
CA TYR A 423 10.09 -7.12 8.40
C TYR A 423 11.61 -7.30 8.34
N GLY A 424 12.07 -8.54 8.21
CA GLY A 424 13.45 -8.85 7.85
C GLY A 424 13.80 -8.36 6.43
N PRO A 425 15.07 -8.49 6.00
CA PRO A 425 15.46 -8.15 4.63
C PRO A 425 14.68 -8.96 3.59
N SER A 426 14.49 -8.39 2.41
CA SER A 426 13.84 -9.08 1.28
C SER A 426 14.60 -10.37 0.92
N TRP A 427 13.87 -11.39 0.48
CA TRP A 427 14.36 -12.70 0.07
C TRP A 427 14.34 -12.84 -1.45
N PRO A 428 15.17 -13.76 -2.02
CA PRO A 428 15.12 -14.08 -3.45
C PRO A 428 13.74 -14.61 -3.87
N ILE A 429 13.30 -14.24 -5.07
CA ILE A 429 12.09 -14.79 -5.68
C ILE A 429 12.30 -16.28 -5.94
N ASP A 430 11.46 -17.13 -5.38
CA ASP A 430 11.45 -18.58 -5.59
C ASP A 430 10.01 -19.08 -5.78
N HIS A 431 9.64 -19.36 -7.02
CA HIS A 431 8.29 -19.83 -7.35
C HIS A 431 8.04 -21.29 -6.96
N VAL A 432 9.09 -22.05 -6.58
CA VAL A 432 8.95 -23.45 -6.16
C VAL A 432 8.73 -23.56 -4.65
N LYS A 433 9.47 -22.74 -3.88
CA LYS A 433 9.38 -22.75 -2.41
C LYS A 433 8.40 -21.74 -1.86
N GLY A 434 7.97 -20.77 -2.68
CA GLY A 434 7.20 -19.61 -2.22
C GLY A 434 8.05 -18.60 -1.44
N ASP A 435 7.38 -17.80 -0.62
CA ASP A 435 8.04 -16.78 0.20
C ASP A 435 8.83 -17.39 1.36
N SER A 436 10.02 -16.85 1.61
CA SER A 436 10.86 -17.22 2.76
C SER A 436 10.99 -16.04 3.73
N PHE A 437 9.92 -15.75 4.44
CA PHE A 437 9.91 -14.72 5.48
C PHE A 437 10.92 -15.05 6.58
N ASN A 438 11.83 -14.13 6.85
CA ASN A 438 12.72 -14.25 8.02
C ASN A 438 11.94 -13.97 9.30
N PHE A 439 11.22 -12.85 9.34
CA PHE A 439 10.24 -12.48 10.36
C PHE A 439 9.34 -11.34 9.84
N GLY A 440 8.18 -11.15 10.46
CA GLY A 440 7.28 -10.03 10.28
C GLY A 440 6.71 -9.59 11.63
N THR A 441 6.27 -8.34 11.73
CA THR A 441 5.74 -7.78 12.98
C THR A 441 4.34 -7.19 12.86
N SER A 442 3.67 -7.39 11.71
CA SER A 442 2.37 -6.80 11.38
C SER A 442 1.19 -7.41 12.14
N THR A 443 1.22 -8.72 12.39
CA THR A 443 0.07 -9.55 12.79
C THR A 443 -0.68 -9.01 14.01
N ALA A 444 0.03 -8.59 15.07
CA ALA A 444 -0.65 -8.05 16.25
C ALA A 444 -1.50 -6.82 15.92
N ALA A 445 -0.96 -5.88 15.12
CA ALA A 445 -1.69 -4.67 14.71
C ALA A 445 -2.81 -4.96 13.68
N ALA A 446 -2.62 -5.97 12.83
CA ALA A 446 -3.61 -6.42 11.86
C ALA A 446 -4.84 -7.01 12.57
N VAL A 447 -4.64 -8.02 13.41
CA VAL A 447 -5.70 -8.75 14.13
C VAL A 447 -6.42 -7.87 15.15
N ALA A 448 -5.68 -7.00 15.89
CA ALA A 448 -6.28 -6.06 16.82
C ALA A 448 -6.99 -4.86 16.12
N GLY A 449 -6.72 -4.65 14.82
CA GLY A 449 -7.23 -3.50 14.09
C GLY A 449 -6.56 -2.16 14.45
N TYR A 450 -5.37 -2.18 15.06
CA TYR A 450 -4.61 -0.99 15.45
C TYR A 450 -3.85 -0.41 14.25
N PRO A 451 -3.61 0.91 14.19
CA PRO A 451 -2.87 1.53 13.10
C PRO A 451 -1.39 1.12 13.15
N ASN A 452 -0.80 0.89 11.98
CA ASN A 452 0.61 0.58 11.78
C ASN A 452 1.14 1.38 10.58
N LEU A 453 2.19 2.17 10.81
CA LEU A 453 2.86 2.94 9.78
C LEU A 453 4.28 2.40 9.61
N SER A 454 4.63 1.96 8.40
CA SER A 454 5.99 1.62 8.03
C SER A 454 6.63 2.76 7.23
N LEU A 455 7.86 3.14 7.59
CA LEU A 455 8.67 4.11 6.85
C LEU A 455 10.07 3.54 6.59
N PRO A 456 10.80 4.05 5.58
CA PRO A 456 12.18 3.66 5.34
C PRO A 456 13.05 3.92 6.57
N GLY A 457 13.68 2.87 7.11
CA GLY A 457 14.52 2.95 8.31
C GLY A 457 16.02 2.78 8.03
N GLY A 458 16.37 2.07 6.97
CA GLY A 458 17.75 1.76 6.61
C GLY A 458 17.87 0.82 5.44
N PHE A 459 19.05 0.23 5.30
CA PHE A 459 19.36 -0.78 4.29
C PHE A 459 20.25 -1.87 4.89
N ASP A 460 20.03 -3.10 4.48
CA ASP A 460 20.98 -4.19 4.59
C ASP A 460 21.62 -4.39 3.22
N SER A 461 22.86 -3.86 3.06
CA SER A 461 23.49 -3.70 1.75
C SER A 461 22.61 -2.90 0.79
N ASP A 462 22.06 -3.54 -0.24
CA ASP A 462 21.16 -2.91 -1.22
C ASP A 462 19.66 -3.14 -0.92
N LEU A 463 19.34 -3.91 0.11
CA LEU A 463 17.97 -4.28 0.45
C LEU A 463 17.37 -3.32 1.49
N PRO A 464 16.23 -2.67 1.21
CA PRO A 464 15.59 -1.77 2.17
C PRO A 464 15.13 -2.46 3.44
N LEU A 465 15.15 -1.70 4.55
CA LEU A 465 14.60 -2.07 5.84
C LEU A 465 13.58 -1.02 6.29
N GLY A 466 12.41 -1.47 6.72
CA GLY A 466 11.36 -0.62 7.26
C GLY A 466 11.35 -0.56 8.77
N LEU A 467 10.97 0.61 9.28
CA LEU A 467 10.68 0.86 10.69
C LEU A 467 9.17 1.04 10.85
N SER A 468 8.52 0.21 11.65
CA SER A 468 7.10 0.31 11.99
C SER A 468 6.87 1.14 13.24
N LEU A 469 5.81 1.95 13.21
CA LEU A 469 5.22 2.64 14.34
C LEU A 469 3.81 2.12 14.54
N ILE A 470 3.52 1.57 15.73
CA ILE A 470 2.19 1.09 16.11
C ILE A 470 1.69 1.93 17.28
N GLY A 471 0.43 2.37 17.21
CA GLY A 471 -0.22 3.13 18.27
C GLY A 471 -1.60 2.60 18.62
N LEU A 472 -2.27 3.22 19.57
CA LEU A 472 -3.67 2.91 19.89
C LEU A 472 -4.59 3.23 18.71
N PRO A 473 -5.77 2.61 18.62
CA PRO A 473 -6.76 2.97 17.58
C PRO A 473 -7.01 4.48 17.54
N TRP A 474 -7.15 5.02 16.33
CA TRP A 474 -7.39 6.44 16.04
C TRP A 474 -6.22 7.38 16.42
N SER A 475 -5.00 6.83 16.49
CA SER A 475 -3.78 7.62 16.76
C SER A 475 -2.95 7.94 15.51
N GLU A 476 -3.54 7.90 14.33
CA GLU A 476 -2.86 8.13 13.04
C GLU A 476 -2.10 9.45 13.02
N GLN A 477 -2.69 10.53 13.53
CA GLN A 477 -2.02 11.84 13.64
C GLN A 477 -0.71 11.75 14.43
N LYS A 478 -0.71 10.99 15.53
CA LYS A 478 0.49 10.78 16.37
C LYS A 478 1.55 9.96 15.63
N LEU A 479 1.12 8.88 14.95
CA LEU A 479 2.03 8.06 14.14
C LEU A 479 2.68 8.89 13.05
N ILE A 480 1.88 9.64 12.28
CA ILE A 480 2.32 10.48 11.18
C ILE A 480 3.30 11.56 11.68
N SER A 481 2.98 12.23 12.80
CA SER A 481 3.86 13.25 13.36
C SER A 481 5.21 12.68 13.80
N ALA A 482 5.21 11.55 14.51
CA ALA A 482 6.44 10.87 14.92
C ALA A 482 7.23 10.33 13.72
N ALA A 483 6.53 9.78 12.72
CA ALA A 483 7.14 9.29 11.48
C ALA A 483 7.78 10.43 10.68
N THR A 484 7.14 11.59 10.57
CA THR A 484 7.70 12.80 9.93
C THR A 484 9.01 13.22 10.60
N PHE A 485 9.06 13.22 11.94
CA PHE A 485 10.28 13.49 12.67
C PHE A 485 11.39 12.47 12.35
N LEU A 486 11.04 11.16 12.39
CA LEU A 486 12.01 10.10 12.12
C LEU A 486 12.46 10.08 10.65
N GLU A 487 11.58 10.30 9.68
CA GLU A 487 11.93 10.46 8.26
C GLU A 487 13.00 11.54 8.08
N HIS A 488 12.81 12.70 8.71
CA HIS A 488 13.76 13.83 8.68
C HIS A 488 15.10 13.48 9.34
N LYS A 489 15.11 12.67 10.40
CA LYS A 489 16.34 12.31 11.13
C LYS A 489 17.10 11.18 10.48
N LEU A 490 16.40 10.19 9.96
CA LEU A 490 17.02 8.99 9.39
C LEU A 490 17.44 9.18 7.93
N GLN A 491 16.69 9.96 7.15
CA GLN A 491 16.91 10.18 5.71
C GLN A 491 17.30 8.90 4.98
N ALA A 492 16.58 7.80 5.31
CA ALA A 492 17.02 6.46 4.98
C ALA A 492 16.66 6.05 3.53
N ARG A 493 15.70 6.74 2.89
CA ARG A 493 15.27 6.39 1.54
C ARG A 493 16.38 6.71 0.51
N LYS A 494 16.55 5.79 -0.45
CA LYS A 494 17.41 5.98 -1.63
C LYS A 494 16.55 5.73 -2.88
N THR A 495 16.89 6.37 -3.98
CA THR A 495 16.30 6.06 -5.29
C THR A 495 16.78 4.67 -5.74
N PRO A 496 15.91 3.78 -6.25
CA PRO A 496 16.33 2.46 -6.71
C PRO A 496 17.23 2.51 -7.95
N GLU A 497 18.21 1.59 -7.99
CA GLU A 497 19.19 1.48 -9.09
C GLU A 497 18.89 0.28 -10.03
N PHE A 498 17.84 -0.48 -9.77
CA PHE A 498 17.44 -1.67 -10.56
C PHE A 498 18.55 -2.72 -10.71
N LEU A 499 19.23 -3.04 -9.61
CA LEU A 499 20.36 -3.97 -9.60
C LEU A 499 19.90 -5.39 -9.99
N SER A 500 20.64 -6.02 -10.89
CA SER A 500 20.36 -7.41 -11.30
C SER A 500 20.63 -8.44 -10.19
N LYS A 501 21.46 -8.09 -9.19
CA LYS A 501 21.75 -8.87 -7.97
C LYS A 501 22.21 -7.94 -6.87
N ALA A 502 22.05 -8.34 -5.61
CA ALA A 502 22.61 -7.61 -4.46
C ALA A 502 24.15 -7.59 -4.51
N ARG A 503 24.73 -6.50 -4.04
CA ARG A 503 26.19 -6.30 -3.90
C ARG A 503 26.71 -6.83 -2.58
#